data_38ffd3eaf2bfbc9a3f2e10666fcb4867
#
_entry.id   38ffd3eaf2bfbc9a3f2e10666fcb4867
#
_cell.length_a   1.000
_cell.length_b   1.000
_cell.length_c   1.000
_cell.angle_alpha   90.00
_cell.angle_beta   90.00
_cell.angle_gamma   90.00
#
_symmetry.space_group_name_H-M   'P 1'
#
loop_
_entity.id
_entity.type
_entity.pdbx_description
1 polymer ?
#
loop_
_entity_poly.entity_id
_entity_poly.type
_entity_poly.pdbx_seq_one_letter_code
_entity_poly.pdbx_strand_id
1 'polypeptide(L)'
;MLRRDPIKSVLLGTGLVLGLTAGSMVQAADDTIKVGVLHSLSGTMAISETTLKDTVLMLVDEQNKKGGLLGKNLEAVVVDPASDWPLFAEKARELLTKDKVAVVFGCWTSVSRKSVLPVFEELNGLLFYPVQYEGEESSKNVFYTGAAPNQQAIPAVDYLKDELGVERWVLAGTDYVYPRTTNKILEAYLKQNGVAEEDIMINYTPFGHSDWQSIVSDIKRFGSAGKKTAVVSTINGDANVPFYKELGNQGVSAEDIPVIAFSVGEEELSGIDTKPLVGHLAAWNYFMSVDDPANATFIETWHGFTKNDKRVTNDPMEAHKIGFDLWVQAVEKAGTTDPDAVQAAIIGLETKNLTGGTAKMLPNHHITKPVLIGEIQEDGQFAVVWSTDEEVPGDAWSDFLEGSKDLTADWTPPVMCGNFNTVTKTCLGAQAQ
;
A
#
# COMPACT_ATOMS: atom_id res chain seq x y z
N MET A 1 -19.00 107.52 -17.65
CA MET A 1 -20.35 107.58 -17.05
C MET A 1 -20.69 106.26 -16.43
N LEU A 2 -21.08 106.36 -15.12
CA LEU A 2 -21.77 105.31 -14.31
C LEU A 2 -21.04 104.03 -14.07
N ARG A 3 -20.36 103.90 -12.94
CA ARG A 3 -20.73 103.36 -11.59
C ARG A 3 -21.64 102.19 -11.60
N ARG A 4 -21.14 101.04 -11.06
CA ARG A 4 -21.68 100.39 -9.83
C ARG A 4 -20.82 99.22 -9.36
N ASP A 5 -20.54 99.27 -8.09
CA ASP A 5 -19.83 98.31 -7.21
C ASP A 5 -20.73 97.15 -6.73
N PRO A 6 -20.30 96.35 -5.78
CA PRO A 6 -19.96 94.93 -5.91
C PRO A 6 -20.92 94.04 -5.11
N ILE A 7 -20.91 92.77 -5.38
CA ILE A 7 -21.52 91.80 -4.49
C ILE A 7 -20.51 90.66 -4.19
N LYS A 8 -20.19 90.58 -2.92
CA LYS A 8 -19.39 89.49 -2.33
C LYS A 8 -20.21 88.22 -2.33
N SER A 9 -19.70 87.22 -2.91
CA SER A 9 -20.21 85.83 -2.72
C SER A 9 -19.14 84.96 -2.09
N VAL A 10 -19.46 84.49 -0.88
CA VAL A 10 -18.67 83.52 -0.13
C VAL A 10 -18.86 82.18 -0.80
N LEU A 11 -17.77 81.57 -1.31
CA LEU A 11 -17.75 80.17 -1.73
C LEU A 11 -17.21 79.31 -0.60
N LEU A 12 -18.13 78.47 -0.01
CA LEU A 12 -17.76 77.35 0.85
C LEU A 12 -17.02 76.31 -0.01
N GLY A 13 -15.75 76.04 0.31
CA GLY A 13 -14.99 75.01 -0.27
C GLY A 13 -15.37 73.63 0.41
N THR A 14 -16.04 72.77 -0.35
CA THR A 14 -16.22 71.42 0.05
C THR A 14 -15.01 70.62 -0.43
N GLY A 15 -14.10 70.28 0.51
CA GLY A 15 -12.97 69.37 0.25
C GLY A 15 -13.45 67.95 0.06
N LEU A 16 -13.31 67.44 -1.16
CA LEU A 16 -13.51 66.00 -1.48
C LEU A 16 -12.24 65.29 -1.07
N VAL A 17 -12.29 64.60 0.09
CA VAL A 17 -11.24 63.64 0.51
C VAL A 17 -11.48 62.36 -0.29
N LEU A 18 -10.70 62.12 -1.35
CA LEU A 18 -10.55 60.82 -1.96
C LEU A 18 -9.79 59.90 -0.99
N GLY A 19 -10.55 59.09 -0.23
CA GLY A 19 -10.01 57.95 0.52
C GLY A 19 -9.54 56.89 -0.48
N LEU A 20 -8.22 56.76 -0.66
CA LEU A 20 -7.61 55.56 -1.22
C LEU A 20 -7.84 54.43 -0.24
N THR A 21 -8.89 53.66 -0.42
CA THR A 21 -8.98 52.31 0.14
C THR A 21 -7.95 51.44 -0.58
N ALA A 22 -6.77 51.29 0.01
CA ALA A 22 -5.87 50.20 -0.32
C ALA A 22 -6.64 48.89 -0.01
N GLY A 23 -7.30 48.36 -1.02
CA GLY A 23 -7.80 46.99 -0.99
C GLY A 23 -6.60 46.06 -0.78
N SER A 24 -6.39 45.63 0.46
CA SER A 24 -5.55 44.46 0.72
C SER A 24 -6.15 43.36 -0.13
N MET A 25 -5.45 42.97 -1.22
CA MET A 25 -5.67 41.67 -1.84
C MET A 25 -5.34 40.66 -0.73
N VAL A 26 -6.35 40.24 -0.01
CA VAL A 26 -6.30 39.02 0.75
C VAL A 26 -6.12 37.95 -0.32
N GLN A 27 -4.88 37.54 -0.52
CA GLN A 27 -4.56 36.31 -1.24
C GLN A 27 -5.38 35.26 -0.52
N ALA A 28 -6.39 34.69 -1.20
CA ALA A 28 -7.18 33.62 -0.67
C ALA A 28 -6.16 32.55 -0.26
N ALA A 29 -5.97 32.37 1.04
CA ALA A 29 -5.23 31.22 1.54
C ALA A 29 -5.93 30.00 0.93
N ASP A 30 -5.18 29.04 0.42
CA ASP A 30 -5.72 27.78 -0.08
C ASP A 30 -6.71 27.25 0.98
N ASP A 31 -8.00 27.30 0.65
CA ASP A 31 -9.07 26.92 1.56
C ASP A 31 -9.14 25.40 1.77
N THR A 32 -8.24 24.65 1.13
CA THR A 32 -8.20 23.18 1.18
C THR A 32 -6.84 22.68 1.66
N ILE A 33 -6.84 21.48 2.26
CA ILE A 33 -5.62 20.67 2.48
C ILE A 33 -5.59 19.62 1.38
N LYS A 34 -4.54 19.63 0.57
CA LYS A 34 -4.41 18.70 -0.56
C LYS A 34 -3.81 17.38 -0.11
N VAL A 35 -4.43 16.29 -0.57
CA VAL A 35 -4.04 14.90 -0.35
C VAL A 35 -3.67 14.28 -1.68
N GLY A 36 -2.43 13.87 -1.85
CA GLY A 36 -1.95 13.20 -3.06
C GLY A 36 -2.40 11.73 -3.11
N VAL A 37 -2.84 11.29 -4.29
CA VAL A 37 -3.23 9.91 -4.57
C VAL A 37 -2.39 9.41 -5.72
N LEU A 38 -1.45 8.51 -5.43
CA LEU A 38 -0.43 8.04 -6.35
C LEU A 38 -0.60 6.53 -6.60
N HIS A 39 -1.52 6.18 -7.49
CA HIS A 39 -1.85 4.81 -7.86
C HIS A 39 -1.95 4.65 -9.37
N SER A 40 -1.46 3.51 -9.89
CA SER A 40 -1.59 3.18 -11.31
C SER A 40 -3.05 2.91 -11.68
N LEU A 41 -3.57 3.70 -12.62
CA LEU A 41 -4.93 3.56 -13.16
C LEU A 41 -4.91 2.87 -14.53
N SER A 42 -3.72 2.63 -15.05
CA SER A 42 -3.43 1.92 -16.29
C SER A 42 -2.18 1.05 -16.16
N GLY A 43 -1.97 0.12 -17.12
CA GLY A 43 -0.86 -0.83 -17.09
C GLY A 43 -1.13 -2.06 -16.23
N THR A 44 -0.08 -2.85 -15.96
CA THR A 44 -0.15 -4.19 -15.33
C THR A 44 -0.67 -4.20 -13.90
N MET A 45 -0.57 -3.07 -13.18
CA MET A 45 -1.02 -2.95 -11.79
C MET A 45 -2.40 -2.31 -11.64
N ALA A 46 -3.04 -1.87 -12.73
CA ALA A 46 -4.35 -1.20 -12.66
C ALA A 46 -5.44 -2.07 -12.02
N ILE A 47 -5.37 -3.40 -12.19
CA ILE A 47 -6.30 -4.36 -11.57
C ILE A 47 -6.34 -4.24 -10.04
N SER A 48 -5.18 -3.98 -9.41
CA SER A 48 -5.05 -3.88 -7.96
C SER A 48 -5.14 -2.43 -7.45
N GLU A 49 -4.67 -1.44 -8.24
CA GLU A 49 -4.49 -0.07 -7.74
C GLU A 49 -5.69 0.86 -7.98
N THR A 50 -6.55 0.56 -8.96
CA THR A 50 -7.70 1.44 -9.27
C THR A 50 -8.66 1.54 -8.09
N THR A 51 -8.91 0.44 -7.40
CA THR A 51 -9.78 0.41 -6.20
C THR A 51 -9.18 1.21 -5.03
N LEU A 52 -7.85 1.23 -4.90
CA LEU A 52 -7.16 2.00 -3.85
C LEU A 52 -7.29 3.51 -4.06
N LYS A 53 -7.22 3.99 -5.31
CA LYS A 53 -7.54 5.39 -5.63
C LYS A 53 -8.96 5.74 -5.17
N ASP A 54 -9.96 4.90 -5.48
CA ASP A 54 -11.35 5.13 -5.06
C ASP A 54 -11.50 5.11 -3.53
N THR A 55 -10.72 4.26 -2.85
CA THR A 55 -10.70 4.20 -1.37
C THR A 55 -10.23 5.53 -0.77
N VAL A 56 -9.13 6.09 -1.24
CA VAL A 56 -8.65 7.39 -0.73
C VAL A 56 -9.66 8.50 -1.02
N LEU A 57 -10.30 8.49 -2.19
CA LEU A 57 -11.37 9.46 -2.51
C LEU A 57 -12.56 9.33 -1.56
N MET A 58 -12.98 8.12 -1.22
CA MET A 58 -14.01 7.87 -0.22
C MET A 58 -13.62 8.41 1.16
N LEU A 59 -12.38 8.14 1.61
CA LEU A 59 -11.90 8.61 2.92
C LEU A 59 -11.84 10.13 3.01
N VAL A 60 -11.42 10.80 1.93
CA VAL A 60 -11.44 12.26 1.81
C VAL A 60 -12.88 12.80 1.89
N ASP A 61 -13.82 12.19 1.17
CA ASP A 61 -15.23 12.55 1.19
C ASP A 61 -15.85 12.40 2.58
N GLU A 62 -15.60 11.26 3.25
CA GLU A 62 -16.05 11.00 4.61
C GLU A 62 -15.44 12.00 5.63
N GLN A 63 -14.19 12.35 5.50
CA GLN A 63 -13.56 13.34 6.38
C GLN A 63 -14.18 14.73 6.16
N ASN A 64 -14.45 15.10 4.92
CA ASN A 64 -15.13 16.37 4.61
C ASN A 64 -16.55 16.44 5.17
N LYS A 65 -17.30 15.33 5.12
CA LYS A 65 -18.62 15.23 5.76
C LYS A 65 -18.57 15.44 7.28
N LYS A 66 -17.44 15.08 7.92
CA LYS A 66 -17.19 15.32 9.36
C LYS A 66 -16.76 16.75 9.67
N GLY A 67 -16.56 17.62 8.67
CA GLY A 67 -16.15 19.00 8.83
C GLY A 67 -14.71 19.29 8.38
N GLY A 68 -14.09 18.38 7.65
CA GLY A 68 -12.73 18.54 7.11
C GLY A 68 -11.63 18.29 8.16
N LEU A 69 -10.52 19.01 8.05
CA LEU A 69 -9.35 18.88 8.92
C LEU A 69 -8.78 20.28 9.20
N LEU A 70 -8.55 20.62 10.47
CA LEU A 70 -8.11 21.97 10.91
C LEU A 70 -9.03 23.11 10.37
N GLY A 71 -10.34 22.84 10.23
CA GLY A 71 -11.31 23.80 9.71
C GLY A 71 -11.27 24.00 8.19
N LYS A 72 -10.58 23.16 7.45
CA LYS A 72 -10.47 23.17 5.98
C LYS A 72 -10.98 21.86 5.39
N ASN A 73 -11.54 21.93 4.18
CA ASN A 73 -11.84 20.72 3.41
C ASN A 73 -10.57 20.07 2.91
N LEU A 74 -10.60 18.75 2.75
CA LEU A 74 -9.58 18.00 2.04
C LEU A 74 -9.88 17.99 0.53
N GLU A 75 -8.84 18.06 -0.28
CA GLU A 75 -8.90 17.99 -1.74
C GLU A 75 -7.96 16.89 -2.22
N ALA A 76 -8.50 15.85 -2.86
CA ALA A 76 -7.70 14.79 -3.43
C ALA A 76 -7.08 15.21 -4.78
N VAL A 77 -5.78 15.05 -4.92
CA VAL A 77 -5.03 15.26 -6.16
C VAL A 77 -4.59 13.90 -6.69
N VAL A 78 -5.27 13.40 -7.72
CA VAL A 78 -5.05 12.07 -8.28
C VAL A 78 -4.11 12.15 -9.47
N VAL A 79 -3.11 11.28 -9.48
CA VAL A 79 -2.18 11.12 -10.62
C VAL A 79 -2.09 9.65 -11.01
N ASP A 80 -1.90 9.39 -12.31
CA ASP A 80 -1.70 8.05 -12.86
C ASP A 80 -0.24 7.88 -13.31
N PRO A 81 0.57 7.08 -12.62
CA PRO A 81 1.91 6.71 -13.06
C PRO A 81 1.96 5.53 -14.01
N ALA A 82 0.81 5.00 -14.46
CA ALA A 82 0.65 4.03 -15.55
C ALA A 82 1.50 2.74 -15.40
N SER A 83 1.75 2.26 -14.17
CA SER A 83 2.64 1.13 -13.88
C SER A 83 4.08 1.31 -14.41
N ASP A 84 4.51 2.56 -14.59
CA ASP A 84 5.87 2.95 -15.01
C ASP A 84 6.66 3.51 -13.82
N TRP A 85 7.71 2.82 -13.41
CA TRP A 85 8.42 3.13 -12.16
C TRP A 85 9.14 4.50 -12.21
N PRO A 86 9.82 4.92 -13.28
CA PRO A 86 10.31 6.29 -13.45
C PRO A 86 9.20 7.34 -13.35
N LEU A 87 8.03 7.08 -13.94
CA LEU A 87 6.90 8.00 -13.91
C LEU A 87 6.33 8.14 -12.48
N PHE A 88 6.38 7.10 -11.64
CA PHE A 88 6.04 7.23 -10.22
C PHE A 88 6.87 8.32 -9.54
N ALA A 89 8.20 8.35 -9.75
CA ALA A 89 9.07 9.35 -9.16
C ALA A 89 8.78 10.77 -9.68
N GLU A 90 8.48 10.90 -10.99
CA GLU A 90 8.08 12.18 -11.58
C GLU A 90 6.77 12.69 -10.97
N LYS A 91 5.76 11.83 -10.89
CA LYS A 91 4.45 12.16 -10.30
C LYS A 91 4.53 12.47 -8.81
N ALA A 92 5.34 11.76 -8.05
CA ALA A 92 5.61 12.10 -6.65
C ALA A 92 6.20 13.51 -6.52
N ARG A 93 7.19 13.85 -7.35
CA ARG A 93 7.79 15.20 -7.37
C ARG A 93 6.76 16.26 -7.77
N GLU A 94 5.90 16.00 -8.75
CA GLU A 94 4.81 16.91 -9.14
C GLU A 94 3.86 17.16 -7.96
N LEU A 95 3.37 16.12 -7.29
CA LEU A 95 2.50 16.23 -6.12
C LEU A 95 3.12 17.07 -5.00
N LEU A 96 4.40 16.86 -4.69
CA LEU A 96 5.08 17.56 -3.59
C LEU A 96 5.47 19.00 -3.93
N THR A 97 5.87 19.30 -5.16
CA THR A 97 6.43 20.63 -5.52
C THR A 97 5.43 21.54 -6.19
N LYS A 98 4.64 21.02 -7.13
CA LYS A 98 3.66 21.80 -7.90
C LYS A 98 2.32 21.89 -7.18
N ASP A 99 1.78 20.72 -6.80
CA ASP A 99 0.47 20.63 -6.17
C ASP A 99 0.53 20.92 -4.67
N LYS A 100 1.71 20.73 -4.05
CA LYS A 100 2.00 21.00 -2.63
C LYS A 100 1.07 20.22 -1.71
N VAL A 101 0.90 18.94 -1.98
CA VAL A 101 0.09 18.07 -1.13
C VAL A 101 0.72 17.92 0.25
N ALA A 102 -0.10 17.81 1.29
CA ALA A 102 0.32 17.63 2.67
C ALA A 102 0.79 16.20 2.96
N VAL A 103 0.27 15.24 2.22
CA VAL A 103 0.53 13.81 2.36
C VAL A 103 0.25 13.12 1.03
N VAL A 104 0.87 11.97 0.81
CA VAL A 104 0.56 11.08 -0.33
C VAL A 104 0.17 9.70 0.20
N PHE A 105 -0.93 9.18 -0.33
CA PHE A 105 -1.34 7.78 -0.19
C PHE A 105 -1.09 7.09 -1.53
N GLY A 106 -0.30 6.02 -1.54
CA GLY A 106 0.00 5.45 -2.85
C GLY A 106 1.06 4.37 -2.88
N CYS A 107 1.38 4.03 -4.11
CA CYS A 107 2.18 2.90 -4.53
C CYS A 107 1.51 1.55 -4.23
N TRP A 108 1.88 0.54 -5.01
CA TRP A 108 1.61 -0.87 -4.72
C TRP A 108 2.91 -1.66 -4.67
N THR A 109 3.65 -1.66 -5.75
CA THR A 109 4.87 -2.46 -5.86
C THR A 109 6.01 -1.86 -5.05
N SER A 110 6.87 -2.71 -4.50
CA SER A 110 8.08 -2.23 -3.82
C SER A 110 9.00 -1.46 -4.76
N VAL A 111 9.02 -1.79 -6.06
CA VAL A 111 9.80 -1.03 -7.03
C VAL A 111 9.24 0.38 -7.25
N SER A 112 7.93 0.58 -7.25
CA SER A 112 7.34 1.92 -7.30
C SER A 112 7.66 2.72 -6.03
N ARG A 113 7.51 2.11 -4.83
CA ARG A 113 7.90 2.74 -3.57
C ARG A 113 9.36 3.16 -3.56
N LYS A 114 10.28 2.25 -3.95
CA LYS A 114 11.72 2.55 -4.02
C LYS A 114 12.05 3.63 -5.05
N SER A 115 11.29 3.75 -6.14
CA SER A 115 11.46 4.83 -7.11
C SER A 115 11.08 6.19 -6.55
N VAL A 116 10.05 6.27 -5.71
CA VAL A 116 9.60 7.54 -5.11
C VAL A 116 10.35 7.89 -3.82
N LEU A 117 10.92 6.92 -3.12
CA LEU A 117 11.57 7.10 -1.82
C LEU A 117 12.61 8.24 -1.83
N PRO A 118 13.54 8.33 -2.80
CA PRO A 118 14.49 9.44 -2.84
C PRO A 118 13.83 10.81 -2.98
N VAL A 119 12.67 10.89 -3.66
CA VAL A 119 11.90 12.13 -3.84
C VAL A 119 11.27 12.56 -2.53
N PHE A 120 10.66 11.62 -1.79
CA PHE A 120 10.06 11.92 -0.48
C PHE A 120 11.11 12.34 0.54
N GLU A 121 12.27 11.70 0.57
CA GLU A 121 13.35 12.06 1.48
C GLU A 121 14.00 13.40 1.13
N GLU A 122 14.22 13.70 -0.16
CA GLU A 122 14.77 14.98 -0.62
C GLU A 122 13.86 16.16 -0.29
N LEU A 123 12.55 15.98 -0.50
CA LEU A 123 11.54 17.03 -0.35
C LEU A 123 10.83 17.01 1.01
N ASN A 124 11.24 16.13 1.90
CA ASN A 124 10.61 15.90 3.22
C ASN A 124 9.09 15.70 3.12
N GLY A 125 8.63 14.93 2.13
CA GLY A 125 7.23 14.57 1.97
C GLY A 125 6.83 13.39 2.87
N LEU A 126 5.52 13.14 3.02
CA LEU A 126 4.98 11.99 3.74
C LEU A 126 4.31 11.03 2.75
N LEU A 127 4.69 9.76 2.79
CA LEU A 127 4.07 8.67 2.04
C LEU A 127 3.45 7.65 3.01
N PHE A 128 2.17 7.35 2.84
CA PHE A 128 1.52 6.19 3.44
C PHE A 128 1.43 5.08 2.41
N TYR A 129 2.14 4.00 2.67
CA TYR A 129 2.26 2.83 1.80
C TYR A 129 1.40 1.69 2.33
N PRO A 130 0.31 1.28 1.62
CA PRO A 130 -0.73 0.41 2.18
C PRO A 130 -0.53 -1.08 1.91
N VAL A 131 0.52 -1.47 1.21
CA VAL A 131 0.65 -2.82 0.65
C VAL A 131 1.72 -3.60 1.40
N GLN A 132 1.56 -4.93 1.46
CA GLN A 132 2.59 -5.82 1.96
C GLN A 132 3.90 -5.63 1.19
N TYR A 133 5.02 -5.87 1.86
CA TYR A 133 6.33 -5.71 1.25
C TYR A 133 7.38 -6.62 1.89
N GLU A 134 8.56 -6.65 1.29
CA GLU A 134 9.67 -7.52 1.68
C GLU A 134 10.38 -7.14 2.98
N GLY A 135 10.01 -6.03 3.62
CA GLY A 135 10.85 -5.46 4.66
C GLY A 135 12.14 -4.86 4.10
N GLU A 136 13.22 -4.97 4.85
CA GLU A 136 14.58 -4.58 4.44
C GLU A 136 14.68 -3.12 3.97
N GLU A 137 13.87 -2.24 4.55
CA GLU A 137 13.82 -0.80 4.26
C GLU A 137 13.27 -0.04 5.45
N SER A 138 13.85 1.11 5.73
CA SER A 138 13.33 2.08 6.71
C SER A 138 13.53 3.49 6.21
N SER A 139 12.50 4.34 6.35
CA SER A 139 12.58 5.76 6.05
C SER A 139 11.69 6.56 6.99
N LYS A 140 12.16 7.71 7.44
CA LYS A 140 11.35 8.64 8.24
C LYS A 140 10.18 9.24 7.45
N ASN A 141 10.23 9.19 6.13
CA ASN A 141 9.26 9.80 5.24
C ASN A 141 8.19 8.81 4.74
N VAL A 142 8.27 7.53 5.14
CA VAL A 142 7.33 6.48 4.75
C VAL A 142 6.69 5.84 5.98
N PHE A 143 5.37 5.74 5.97
CA PHE A 143 4.59 4.97 6.93
C PHE A 143 4.09 3.70 6.25
N TYR A 144 4.51 2.56 6.76
CA TYR A 144 4.23 1.23 6.20
C TYR A 144 2.99 0.67 6.89
N THR A 145 1.83 0.84 6.25
CA THR A 145 0.55 0.35 6.79
C THR A 145 0.14 -1.02 6.24
N GLY A 146 0.84 -1.50 5.20
CA GLY A 146 0.77 -2.90 4.76
C GLY A 146 1.67 -3.81 5.60
N ALA A 147 1.56 -5.12 5.36
CA ALA A 147 2.28 -6.14 6.12
C ALA A 147 3.80 -6.14 5.86
N ALA A 148 4.59 -6.27 6.91
CA ALA A 148 5.98 -6.72 6.85
C ALA A 148 6.04 -8.27 6.80
N PRO A 149 7.19 -8.90 6.47
CA PRO A 149 7.28 -10.36 6.36
C PRO A 149 6.86 -11.13 7.60
N ASN A 150 7.09 -10.61 8.79
CA ASN A 150 6.65 -11.20 10.05
C ASN A 150 5.13 -11.08 10.29
N GLN A 151 4.44 -10.28 9.49
CA GLN A 151 2.99 -10.09 9.53
C GLN A 151 2.26 -10.76 8.35
N GLN A 152 2.95 -11.53 7.51
CA GLN A 152 2.34 -12.25 6.39
C GLN A 152 3.15 -13.49 6.01
N ALA A 153 4.35 -13.33 5.46
CA ALA A 153 5.10 -14.39 4.81
C ALA A 153 5.53 -15.51 5.77
N ILE A 154 6.05 -15.16 6.95
CA ILE A 154 6.50 -16.14 7.93
C ILE A 154 5.30 -16.88 8.55
N PRO A 155 4.25 -16.23 9.09
CA PRO A 155 3.09 -16.93 9.62
C PRO A 155 2.36 -17.80 8.59
N ALA A 156 2.35 -17.38 7.32
CA ALA A 156 1.75 -18.18 6.24
C ALA A 156 2.50 -19.50 5.98
N VAL A 157 3.84 -19.44 6.01
CA VAL A 157 4.68 -20.66 5.89
C VAL A 157 4.53 -21.55 7.12
N ASP A 158 4.46 -20.97 8.32
CA ASP A 158 4.20 -21.74 9.54
C ASP A 158 2.85 -22.45 9.48
N TYR A 159 1.79 -21.75 9.06
CA TYR A 159 0.47 -22.38 8.85
C TYR A 159 0.53 -23.54 7.87
N LEU A 160 1.17 -23.38 6.72
CA LEU A 160 1.30 -24.46 5.74
C LEU A 160 2.07 -25.67 6.31
N LYS A 161 3.13 -25.43 7.07
CA LYS A 161 3.96 -26.46 7.68
C LYS A 161 3.22 -27.16 8.82
N ASP A 162 2.68 -26.41 9.75
CA ASP A 162 2.18 -26.92 11.03
C ASP A 162 0.74 -27.46 10.92
N GLU A 163 -0.13 -26.82 10.12
CA GLU A 163 -1.53 -27.22 9.95
C GLU A 163 -1.72 -28.16 8.74
N LEU A 164 -0.99 -27.94 7.64
CA LEU A 164 -1.15 -28.74 6.43
C LEU A 164 -0.06 -29.78 6.21
N GLY A 165 0.99 -29.79 7.04
CA GLY A 165 2.09 -30.75 6.95
C GLY A 165 2.93 -30.61 5.69
N VAL A 166 3.12 -29.37 5.19
CA VAL A 166 3.92 -29.10 3.99
C VAL A 166 5.40 -29.31 4.29
N GLU A 167 6.05 -30.09 3.43
CA GLU A 167 7.49 -30.42 3.52
C GLU A 167 8.27 -29.94 2.28
N ARG A 168 7.58 -29.58 1.19
CA ARG A 168 8.15 -29.14 -0.07
C ARG A 168 7.57 -27.81 -0.52
N TRP A 169 8.40 -26.95 -1.06
CA TRP A 169 8.07 -25.53 -1.23
C TRP A 169 8.37 -25.06 -2.65
N VAL A 170 7.38 -24.47 -3.30
CA VAL A 170 7.56 -23.73 -4.54
C VAL A 170 7.39 -22.24 -4.21
N LEU A 171 8.44 -21.46 -4.36
CA LEU A 171 8.43 -20.01 -4.19
C LEU A 171 8.32 -19.39 -5.58
N ALA A 172 7.11 -18.99 -5.98
CA ALA A 172 6.83 -18.43 -7.29
C ALA A 172 6.52 -16.95 -7.21
N GLY A 173 7.21 -16.11 -7.98
CA GLY A 173 7.03 -14.67 -7.88
C GLY A 173 7.26 -13.90 -9.17
N THR A 174 6.81 -12.65 -9.18
CA THR A 174 7.15 -11.68 -10.23
C THR A 174 8.62 -11.26 -10.07
N ASP A 175 9.34 -11.07 -11.17
CA ASP A 175 10.77 -10.77 -11.16
C ASP A 175 11.07 -9.31 -10.83
N TYR A 176 11.01 -8.97 -9.53
CA TYR A 176 11.43 -7.67 -8.99
C TYR A 176 11.75 -7.77 -7.49
N VAL A 177 12.12 -6.66 -6.86
CA VAL A 177 12.67 -6.63 -5.49
C VAL A 177 11.79 -7.32 -4.45
N TYR A 178 10.46 -7.11 -4.43
CA TYR A 178 9.58 -7.70 -3.42
C TYR A 178 9.61 -9.24 -3.45
N PRO A 179 9.30 -9.94 -4.55
CA PRO A 179 9.34 -11.39 -4.57
C PRO A 179 10.75 -11.96 -4.34
N ARG A 180 11.77 -11.33 -4.91
CA ARG A 180 13.15 -11.82 -4.76
C ARG A 180 13.61 -11.73 -3.31
N THR A 181 13.36 -10.62 -2.64
CA THR A 181 13.74 -10.46 -1.23
C THR A 181 12.86 -11.28 -0.30
N THR A 182 11.54 -11.30 -0.50
CA THR A 182 10.64 -12.15 0.29
C THR A 182 10.99 -13.63 0.17
N ASN A 183 11.23 -14.12 -1.05
CA ASN A 183 11.61 -15.51 -1.26
C ASN A 183 13.00 -15.83 -0.69
N LYS A 184 13.94 -14.89 -0.70
CA LYS A 184 15.24 -15.02 -0.04
C LYS A 184 15.09 -15.16 1.49
N ILE A 185 14.20 -14.38 2.10
CA ILE A 185 13.86 -14.51 3.52
C ILE A 185 13.23 -15.87 3.79
N LEU A 186 12.24 -16.28 2.98
CA LEU A 186 11.57 -17.58 3.15
C LEU A 186 12.51 -18.75 2.93
N GLU A 187 13.38 -18.71 1.93
CA GLU A 187 14.39 -19.74 1.70
C GLU A 187 15.32 -19.89 2.91
N ALA A 188 15.81 -18.76 3.45
CA ALA A 188 16.64 -18.78 4.65
C ALA A 188 15.88 -19.33 5.87
N TYR A 189 14.64 -18.92 6.06
CA TYR A 189 13.76 -19.39 7.11
C TYR A 189 13.52 -20.92 7.01
N LEU A 190 13.16 -21.40 5.84
CA LEU A 190 12.91 -22.83 5.58
C LEU A 190 14.17 -23.67 5.85
N LYS A 191 15.34 -23.23 5.36
CA LYS A 191 16.63 -23.92 5.60
C LYS A 191 17.00 -23.95 7.08
N GLN A 192 16.78 -22.85 7.82
CA GLN A 192 16.99 -22.82 9.28
C GLN A 192 16.03 -23.76 10.02
N ASN A 193 14.85 -24.04 9.47
CA ASN A 193 13.88 -25.01 9.97
C ASN A 193 14.11 -26.44 9.44
N GLY A 194 15.26 -26.72 8.80
CA GLY A 194 15.68 -28.04 8.39
C GLY A 194 15.14 -28.52 7.04
N VAL A 195 14.53 -27.64 6.24
CA VAL A 195 14.12 -27.98 4.87
C VAL A 195 15.36 -28.09 3.98
N ALA A 196 15.48 -29.22 3.28
CA ALA A 196 16.59 -29.47 2.36
C ALA A 196 16.48 -28.62 1.09
N GLU A 197 17.61 -28.28 0.48
CA GLU A 197 17.64 -27.43 -0.72
C GLU A 197 16.85 -28.06 -1.89
N GLU A 198 16.92 -29.37 -2.06
CA GLU A 198 16.16 -30.12 -3.07
C GLU A 198 14.63 -30.08 -2.86
N ASP A 199 14.16 -29.67 -1.68
CA ASP A 199 12.75 -29.50 -1.36
C ASP A 199 12.28 -28.03 -1.52
N ILE A 200 13.12 -27.17 -2.10
CA ILE A 200 12.78 -25.77 -2.42
C ILE A 200 12.96 -25.53 -3.92
N MET A 201 11.90 -25.11 -4.59
CA MET A 201 11.95 -24.68 -5.99
C MET A 201 11.59 -23.20 -6.08
N ILE A 202 12.41 -22.41 -6.77
CA ILE A 202 12.19 -20.96 -6.92
C ILE A 202 12.00 -20.63 -8.39
N ASN A 203 10.95 -19.85 -8.69
CA ASN A 203 10.60 -19.40 -10.04
C ASN A 203 10.24 -17.92 -10.06
N TYR A 204 10.77 -17.18 -11.05
CA TYR A 204 10.41 -15.77 -11.29
C TYR A 204 9.96 -15.57 -12.73
N THR A 205 8.95 -14.72 -12.92
CA THR A 205 8.42 -14.31 -14.21
C THR A 205 8.33 -12.80 -14.31
N PRO A 206 8.45 -12.19 -15.50
CA PRO A 206 8.28 -10.75 -15.64
C PRO A 206 6.85 -10.31 -15.31
N PHE A 207 6.66 -9.01 -15.04
CA PHE A 207 5.32 -8.42 -14.97
C PHE A 207 4.53 -8.70 -16.25
N GLY A 208 3.22 -8.97 -16.10
CA GLY A 208 2.33 -9.27 -17.24
C GLY A 208 2.57 -10.64 -17.89
N HIS A 209 3.31 -11.54 -17.22
CA HIS A 209 3.52 -12.89 -17.75
C HIS A 209 2.20 -13.64 -17.93
N SER A 210 2.00 -14.28 -19.09
CA SER A 210 0.73 -14.92 -19.44
C SER A 210 0.82 -16.40 -19.84
N ASP A 211 2.02 -16.92 -20.11
CA ASP A 211 2.22 -18.34 -20.49
C ASP A 211 2.72 -19.18 -19.32
N TRP A 212 1.79 -19.69 -18.53
CA TRP A 212 2.08 -20.44 -17.32
C TRP A 212 2.14 -21.96 -17.51
N GLN A 213 1.91 -22.47 -18.75
CA GLN A 213 1.77 -23.89 -19.00
C GLN A 213 2.98 -24.72 -18.52
N SER A 214 4.19 -24.30 -18.87
CA SER A 214 5.41 -25.01 -18.48
C SER A 214 5.67 -24.93 -16.98
N ILE A 215 5.47 -23.74 -16.37
CA ILE A 215 5.72 -23.52 -14.94
C ILE A 215 4.75 -24.36 -14.10
N VAL A 216 3.46 -24.35 -14.42
CA VAL A 216 2.47 -25.17 -13.70
C VAL A 216 2.75 -26.67 -13.88
N SER A 217 3.20 -27.12 -15.06
CA SER A 217 3.64 -28.51 -15.27
C SER A 217 4.86 -28.87 -14.43
N ASP A 218 5.81 -27.93 -14.26
CA ASP A 218 6.97 -28.11 -13.39
C ASP A 218 6.57 -28.18 -11.91
N ILE A 219 5.62 -27.35 -11.48
CA ILE A 219 5.04 -27.41 -10.13
C ILE A 219 4.43 -28.78 -9.87
N LYS A 220 3.61 -29.30 -10.79
CA LYS A 220 3.01 -30.63 -10.67
C LYS A 220 4.06 -31.74 -10.58
N ARG A 221 5.07 -31.69 -11.46
CA ARG A 221 6.18 -32.64 -11.43
C ARG A 221 6.95 -32.59 -10.12
N PHE A 222 7.25 -31.40 -9.62
CA PHE A 222 7.91 -31.18 -8.34
C PHE A 222 7.07 -31.73 -7.19
N GLY A 223 5.76 -31.47 -7.18
CA GLY A 223 4.82 -31.96 -6.16
C GLY A 223 4.56 -33.48 -6.19
N SER A 224 4.96 -34.20 -7.27
CA SER A 224 4.77 -35.67 -7.38
C SER A 224 5.80 -36.49 -6.62
N ALA A 225 6.73 -35.89 -5.88
CA ALA A 225 7.83 -36.57 -5.20
C ALA A 225 7.46 -37.26 -3.88
N GLY A 226 6.17 -37.37 -3.55
CA GLY A 226 5.68 -38.12 -2.37
C GLY A 226 5.75 -37.36 -1.04
N LYS A 227 6.16 -36.08 -1.05
CA LYS A 227 6.09 -35.17 0.08
C LYS A 227 4.98 -34.13 -0.16
N LYS A 228 4.27 -33.74 0.89
CA LYS A 228 3.27 -32.64 0.77
C LYS A 228 3.93 -31.38 0.30
N THR A 229 3.45 -30.84 -0.81
CA THR A 229 4.03 -29.69 -1.48
C THR A 229 3.05 -28.51 -1.47
N ALA A 230 3.52 -27.30 -1.32
CA ALA A 230 2.73 -26.08 -1.49
C ALA A 230 3.43 -25.07 -2.39
N VAL A 231 2.66 -24.17 -2.98
CA VAL A 231 3.16 -22.98 -3.68
C VAL A 231 2.95 -21.78 -2.80
N VAL A 232 4.00 -21.03 -2.53
CA VAL A 232 3.95 -19.67 -1.97
C VAL A 232 4.06 -18.70 -3.12
N SER A 233 2.99 -17.93 -3.36
CA SER A 233 2.88 -17.04 -4.52
C SER A 233 3.10 -15.59 -4.11
N THR A 234 4.15 -14.99 -4.67
CA THR A 234 4.44 -13.56 -4.64
C THR A 234 4.26 -12.93 -6.03
N ILE A 235 3.37 -13.50 -6.86
CA ILE A 235 3.01 -12.99 -8.17
C ILE A 235 2.12 -11.77 -8.00
N ASN A 236 2.39 -10.70 -8.77
CA ASN A 236 1.68 -9.44 -8.67
C ASN A 236 0.96 -9.05 -9.96
N GLY A 237 -0.12 -8.27 -9.79
CA GLY A 237 -0.87 -7.66 -10.89
C GLY A 237 -1.62 -8.66 -11.75
N ASP A 238 -1.80 -8.30 -13.01
CA ASP A 238 -2.60 -9.03 -13.99
C ASP A 238 -2.08 -10.43 -14.34
N ALA A 239 -0.80 -10.73 -14.03
CA ALA A 239 -0.21 -12.07 -14.20
C ALA A 239 -0.88 -13.16 -13.32
N ASN A 240 -1.57 -12.77 -12.24
CA ASN A 240 -2.32 -13.71 -11.40
C ASN A 240 -3.48 -14.36 -12.15
N VAL A 241 -4.18 -13.63 -13.02
CA VAL A 241 -5.34 -14.16 -13.77
C VAL A 241 -4.97 -15.39 -14.61
N PRO A 242 -3.98 -15.33 -15.55
CA PRO A 242 -3.58 -16.50 -16.30
C PRO A 242 -2.89 -17.58 -15.46
N PHE A 243 -2.22 -17.23 -14.34
CA PHE A 243 -1.64 -18.21 -13.44
C PHE A 243 -2.73 -19.10 -12.82
N TYR A 244 -3.72 -18.51 -12.19
CA TYR A 244 -4.81 -19.28 -11.56
C TYR A 244 -5.65 -20.04 -12.59
N LYS A 245 -5.89 -19.45 -13.76
CA LYS A 245 -6.56 -20.14 -14.86
C LYS A 245 -5.81 -21.39 -15.26
N GLU A 246 -4.47 -21.35 -15.33
CA GLU A 246 -3.66 -22.49 -15.74
C GLU A 246 -3.58 -23.56 -14.63
N LEU A 247 -3.58 -23.16 -13.35
CA LEU A 247 -3.73 -24.13 -12.24
C LEU A 247 -5.02 -24.96 -12.41
N GLY A 248 -6.13 -24.27 -12.67
CA GLY A 248 -7.42 -24.92 -12.92
C GLY A 248 -7.40 -25.82 -14.17
N ASN A 249 -6.83 -25.34 -15.30
CA ASN A 249 -6.71 -26.09 -16.55
C ASN A 249 -5.92 -27.40 -16.39
N GLN A 250 -4.87 -27.38 -15.59
CA GLN A 250 -4.04 -28.55 -15.33
C GLN A 250 -4.52 -29.41 -14.15
N GLY A 251 -5.62 -29.01 -13.49
CA GLY A 251 -6.21 -29.72 -12.37
C GLY A 251 -5.30 -29.75 -11.14
N VAL A 252 -4.61 -28.64 -10.85
CA VAL A 252 -3.88 -28.47 -9.59
C VAL A 252 -4.88 -28.08 -8.52
N SER A 253 -5.25 -29.03 -7.68
CA SER A 253 -6.19 -28.81 -6.60
C SER A 253 -5.50 -28.33 -5.31
N ALA A 254 -6.24 -27.63 -4.46
CA ALA A 254 -5.75 -27.23 -3.15
C ALA A 254 -5.48 -28.43 -2.21
N GLU A 255 -6.17 -29.54 -2.43
CA GLU A 255 -5.94 -30.79 -1.67
C GLU A 255 -4.56 -31.39 -1.99
N ASP A 256 -4.17 -31.35 -3.27
CA ASP A 256 -2.90 -31.93 -3.74
C ASP A 256 -1.72 -30.98 -3.51
N ILE A 257 -1.82 -29.77 -4.04
CA ILE A 257 -0.78 -28.74 -3.98
C ILE A 257 -1.45 -27.39 -3.65
N PRO A 258 -1.69 -27.05 -2.38
CA PRO A 258 -2.25 -25.77 -2.01
C PRO A 258 -1.34 -24.62 -2.49
N VAL A 259 -1.95 -23.57 -2.98
CA VAL A 259 -1.30 -22.28 -3.24
C VAL A 259 -1.68 -21.33 -2.13
N ILE A 260 -0.71 -20.67 -1.50
CA ILE A 260 -0.95 -19.52 -0.64
C ILE A 260 -0.41 -18.27 -1.31
N ALA A 261 -1.27 -17.28 -1.54
CA ALA A 261 -0.92 -16.05 -2.22
C ALA A 261 -0.73 -14.90 -1.23
N PHE A 262 0.23 -14.00 -1.54
CA PHE A 262 0.48 -12.79 -0.76
C PHE A 262 0.03 -11.50 -1.48
N SER A 263 -0.45 -11.63 -2.72
CA SER A 263 -0.88 -10.48 -3.54
C SER A 263 -2.16 -10.79 -4.32
N VAL A 264 -2.98 -11.71 -3.82
CA VAL A 264 -4.32 -12.01 -4.36
C VAL A 264 -5.32 -11.85 -3.25
N GLY A 265 -6.25 -10.94 -3.42
CA GLY A 265 -7.39 -10.71 -2.57
C GLY A 265 -8.70 -10.78 -3.36
N GLU A 266 -9.76 -10.26 -2.80
CA GLU A 266 -11.10 -10.29 -3.39
C GLU A 266 -11.16 -9.56 -4.74
N GLU A 267 -10.37 -8.49 -4.91
CA GLU A 267 -10.35 -7.71 -6.16
C GLU A 267 -9.78 -8.52 -7.32
N GLU A 268 -8.65 -9.22 -7.11
CA GLU A 268 -8.02 -10.06 -8.13
C GLU A 268 -8.90 -11.26 -8.48
N LEU A 269 -9.66 -11.82 -7.51
CA LEU A 269 -10.57 -12.94 -7.75
C LEU A 269 -11.83 -12.52 -8.49
N SER A 270 -12.24 -11.26 -8.44
CA SER A 270 -13.49 -10.79 -9.04
C SER A 270 -13.57 -11.00 -10.57
N GLY A 271 -12.45 -11.20 -11.24
CA GLY A 271 -12.35 -11.44 -12.69
C GLY A 271 -12.02 -12.89 -13.08
N ILE A 272 -12.02 -13.83 -12.14
CA ILE A 272 -11.55 -15.21 -12.34
C ILE A 272 -12.69 -16.19 -12.05
N ASP A 273 -12.74 -17.32 -12.78
CA ASP A 273 -13.57 -18.48 -12.37
C ASP A 273 -12.94 -19.14 -11.13
N THR A 274 -13.58 -18.95 -9.99
CA THR A 274 -13.07 -19.41 -8.69
C THR A 274 -13.38 -20.86 -8.37
N LYS A 275 -14.31 -21.52 -9.09
CA LYS A 275 -14.69 -22.91 -8.84
C LYS A 275 -13.51 -23.89 -8.78
N PRO A 276 -12.58 -23.87 -9.75
CA PRO A 276 -11.41 -24.75 -9.69
C PRO A 276 -10.36 -24.34 -8.65
N LEU A 277 -10.55 -23.19 -8.00
CA LEU A 277 -9.60 -22.59 -7.06
C LEU A 277 -10.03 -22.70 -5.59
N VAL A 278 -11.22 -23.22 -5.34
CA VAL A 278 -11.73 -23.42 -3.98
C VAL A 278 -10.74 -24.24 -3.16
N GLY A 279 -10.46 -23.74 -1.95
CA GLY A 279 -9.49 -24.35 -1.03
C GLY A 279 -8.06 -23.83 -1.16
N HIS A 280 -7.68 -23.13 -2.25
CA HIS A 280 -6.42 -22.40 -2.26
C HIS A 280 -6.51 -21.20 -1.30
N LEU A 281 -5.36 -20.70 -0.86
CA LEU A 281 -5.23 -19.80 0.28
C LEU A 281 -4.67 -18.43 -0.12
N ALA A 282 -4.96 -17.47 0.73
CA ALA A 282 -4.24 -16.18 0.76
C ALA A 282 -3.89 -15.83 2.20
N ALA A 283 -2.79 -15.11 2.39
CA ALA A 283 -2.38 -14.56 3.67
C ALA A 283 -2.46 -13.03 3.63
N TRP A 284 -3.28 -12.46 4.50
CA TRP A 284 -3.51 -11.03 4.64
C TRP A 284 -3.72 -10.63 6.11
N ASN A 285 -4.00 -9.37 6.35
CA ASN A 285 -4.36 -8.88 7.67
C ASN A 285 -5.85 -8.51 7.77
N TYR A 286 -6.55 -8.59 6.65
CA TYR A 286 -7.98 -8.35 6.53
C TYR A 286 -8.54 -9.12 5.33
N PHE A 287 -9.79 -9.58 5.47
CA PHE A 287 -10.64 -10.05 4.39
C PHE A 287 -12.03 -9.43 4.50
N MET A 288 -12.70 -9.21 3.37
CA MET A 288 -14.06 -8.64 3.34
C MET A 288 -15.05 -9.45 4.18
N SER A 289 -14.84 -10.74 4.30
CA SER A 289 -15.69 -11.70 5.04
C SER A 289 -15.55 -11.62 6.56
N VAL A 290 -14.66 -10.82 7.11
CA VAL A 290 -14.49 -10.69 8.57
C VAL A 290 -15.78 -10.18 9.20
N ASP A 291 -16.27 -10.91 10.21
CA ASP A 291 -17.50 -10.59 10.96
C ASP A 291 -17.19 -9.60 12.10
N ASP A 292 -17.14 -8.30 11.74
CA ASP A 292 -16.97 -7.21 12.70
C ASP A 292 -17.89 -6.02 12.32
N PRO A 293 -18.52 -5.35 13.30
CA PRO A 293 -19.36 -4.19 13.02
C PRO A 293 -18.66 -3.03 12.31
N ALA A 294 -17.36 -2.81 12.57
CA ALA A 294 -16.58 -1.78 11.88
C ALA A 294 -16.37 -2.14 10.41
N ASN A 295 -16.16 -3.43 10.12
CA ASN A 295 -16.08 -3.94 8.75
C ASN A 295 -17.41 -3.78 8.02
N ALA A 296 -18.51 -4.18 8.63
CA ALA A 296 -19.84 -4.01 8.05
C ALA A 296 -20.13 -2.54 7.68
N THR A 297 -19.77 -1.61 8.57
CA THR A 297 -19.90 -0.15 8.32
C THR A 297 -19.01 0.31 7.18
N PHE A 298 -17.77 -0.19 7.09
CA PHE A 298 -16.85 0.15 6.02
C PHE A 298 -17.35 -0.32 4.65
N ILE A 299 -17.86 -1.56 4.57
CA ILE A 299 -18.44 -2.13 3.36
C ILE A 299 -19.69 -1.32 2.94
N GLU A 300 -20.57 -0.98 3.88
CA GLU A 300 -21.76 -0.14 3.57
C GLU A 300 -21.33 1.22 3.02
N THR A 301 -20.36 1.88 3.65
CA THR A 301 -19.82 3.17 3.20
C THR A 301 -19.22 3.05 1.80
N TRP A 302 -18.44 1.99 1.54
CA TRP A 302 -17.84 1.70 0.24
C TRP A 302 -18.90 1.50 -0.86
N HIS A 303 -19.92 0.69 -0.61
CA HIS A 303 -21.02 0.47 -1.53
C HIS A 303 -21.81 1.75 -1.78
N GLY A 304 -22.04 2.55 -0.73
CA GLY A 304 -22.72 3.85 -0.83
C GLY A 304 -21.92 4.86 -1.65
N PHE A 305 -20.59 4.91 -1.48
CA PHE A 305 -19.71 5.79 -2.24
C PHE A 305 -19.62 5.39 -3.71
N THR A 306 -19.38 4.12 -3.98
CA THR A 306 -19.21 3.59 -5.35
C THR A 306 -20.54 3.41 -6.08
N LYS A 307 -21.68 3.45 -5.36
CA LYS A 307 -23.01 3.11 -5.87
C LYS A 307 -23.06 1.74 -6.54
N ASN A 308 -22.31 0.81 -6.01
CA ASN A 308 -22.18 -0.54 -6.53
C ASN A 308 -21.94 -1.54 -5.37
N ASP A 309 -22.97 -2.31 -5.04
CA ASP A 309 -22.97 -3.32 -3.98
C ASP A 309 -22.19 -4.61 -4.32
N LYS A 310 -21.66 -4.69 -5.54
CA LYS A 310 -20.81 -5.80 -5.98
C LYS A 310 -19.31 -5.52 -5.86
N ARG A 311 -18.97 -4.26 -5.56
CA ARG A 311 -17.55 -3.91 -5.33
C ARG A 311 -17.09 -4.47 -4.00
N VAL A 312 -15.99 -5.19 -4.07
CA VAL A 312 -15.37 -5.82 -2.90
C VAL A 312 -14.48 -4.85 -2.13
N THR A 313 -14.17 -5.20 -0.88
CA THR A 313 -13.10 -4.60 -0.08
C THR A 313 -11.97 -5.60 0.08
N ASN A 314 -10.75 -5.13 0.33
CA ASN A 314 -9.56 -5.96 0.51
C ASN A 314 -8.57 -5.35 1.52
N ASP A 315 -7.51 -6.08 1.86
CA ASP A 315 -6.51 -5.67 2.84
C ASP A 315 -5.86 -4.30 2.55
N PRO A 316 -5.38 -3.98 1.32
CA PRO A 316 -4.79 -2.67 1.07
C PRO A 316 -5.76 -1.50 1.24
N MET A 317 -7.07 -1.72 1.08
CA MET A 317 -8.10 -0.70 1.37
C MET A 317 -8.21 -0.46 2.88
N GLU A 318 -8.18 -1.51 3.71
CA GLU A 318 -8.11 -1.37 5.16
C GLU A 318 -6.83 -0.65 5.58
N ALA A 319 -5.69 -1.01 5.01
CA ALA A 319 -4.41 -0.38 5.29
C ALA A 319 -4.41 1.12 4.96
N HIS A 320 -5.08 1.51 3.85
CA HIS A 320 -5.32 2.92 3.54
C HIS A 320 -6.19 3.61 4.57
N LYS A 321 -7.28 2.95 5.00
CA LYS A 321 -8.16 3.49 6.05
C LYS A 321 -7.38 3.73 7.36
N ILE A 322 -6.63 2.74 7.81
CA ILE A 322 -5.79 2.85 9.01
C ILE A 322 -4.78 4.00 8.87
N GLY A 323 -4.06 4.06 7.76
CA GLY A 323 -3.08 5.11 7.51
C GLY A 323 -3.70 6.50 7.45
N PHE A 324 -4.86 6.64 6.82
CA PHE A 324 -5.60 7.89 6.73
C PHE A 324 -6.11 8.36 8.10
N ASP A 325 -6.70 7.47 8.87
CA ASP A 325 -7.20 7.77 10.21
C ASP A 325 -6.05 8.21 11.15
N LEU A 326 -4.90 7.53 11.09
CA LEU A 326 -3.72 7.88 11.88
C LEU A 326 -3.12 9.23 11.42
N TRP A 327 -3.10 9.51 10.12
CA TRP A 327 -2.66 10.81 9.61
C TRP A 327 -3.58 11.94 10.07
N VAL A 328 -4.90 11.78 9.98
CA VAL A 328 -5.87 12.77 10.46
C VAL A 328 -5.64 13.05 11.94
N GLN A 329 -5.55 12.02 12.79
CA GLN A 329 -5.28 12.17 14.22
C GLN A 329 -3.93 12.87 14.48
N ALA A 330 -2.90 12.56 13.71
CA ALA A 330 -1.58 13.17 13.86
C ALA A 330 -1.60 14.66 13.50
N VAL A 331 -2.30 15.04 12.43
CA VAL A 331 -2.48 16.44 12.03
C VAL A 331 -3.30 17.20 13.08
N GLU A 332 -4.36 16.64 13.61
CA GLU A 332 -5.15 17.24 14.68
C GLU A 332 -4.31 17.45 15.95
N LYS A 333 -3.54 16.44 16.34
CA LYS A 333 -2.64 16.49 17.51
C LYS A 333 -1.51 17.51 17.32
N ALA A 334 -0.93 17.60 16.12
CA ALA A 334 0.12 18.55 15.81
C ALA A 334 -0.42 19.97 15.58
N GLY A 335 -1.70 20.13 15.24
CA GLY A 335 -2.31 21.42 14.86
C GLY A 335 -1.79 21.97 13.53
N THR A 336 -1.12 21.16 12.72
CA THR A 336 -0.50 21.52 11.45
C THR A 336 -0.33 20.32 10.54
N THR A 337 -0.16 20.55 9.23
CA THR A 337 0.23 19.55 8.24
C THR A 337 1.73 19.51 7.97
N ASP A 338 2.54 20.22 8.75
CA ASP A 338 4.01 20.18 8.65
C ASP A 338 4.52 18.75 8.80
N PRO A 339 5.34 18.23 7.85
CA PRO A 339 5.76 16.84 7.85
C PRO A 339 6.50 16.42 9.12
N ASP A 340 7.41 17.23 9.64
CA ASP A 340 8.19 16.85 10.83
C ASP A 340 7.30 16.84 12.09
N ALA A 341 6.35 17.76 12.19
CA ALA A 341 5.39 17.80 13.29
C ALA A 341 4.42 16.59 13.25
N VAL A 342 3.96 16.22 12.05
CA VAL A 342 3.10 15.05 11.84
C VAL A 342 3.86 13.75 12.16
N GLN A 343 5.11 13.59 11.70
CA GLN A 343 5.97 12.45 12.03
C GLN A 343 6.14 12.29 13.55
N ALA A 344 6.40 13.39 14.25
CA ALA A 344 6.54 13.36 15.71
C ALA A 344 5.22 13.03 16.43
N ALA A 345 4.10 13.50 15.90
CA ALA A 345 2.79 13.32 16.51
C ALA A 345 2.21 11.92 16.33
N ILE A 346 2.48 11.25 15.20
CA ILE A 346 1.84 10.00 14.81
C ILE A 346 2.30 8.79 15.61
N ILE A 347 3.55 8.81 16.10
CA ILE A 347 4.11 7.68 16.82
C ILE A 347 3.31 7.39 18.10
N GLY A 348 2.89 6.13 18.25
CA GLY A 348 2.10 5.65 19.37
C GLY A 348 0.60 5.93 19.24
N LEU A 349 0.13 6.62 18.17
CA LEU A 349 -1.31 6.73 17.90
C LEU A 349 -1.92 5.39 17.56
N GLU A 350 -3.18 5.25 17.88
CA GLU A 350 -3.96 4.03 17.69
C GLU A 350 -5.26 4.34 16.97
N THR A 351 -5.69 3.42 16.11
CA THR A 351 -7.02 3.45 15.49
C THR A 351 -7.61 2.04 15.43
N LYS A 352 -8.95 1.95 15.37
CA LYS A 352 -9.61 0.66 15.19
C LYS A 352 -9.33 0.13 13.79
N ASN A 353 -8.95 -1.16 13.72
CA ASN A 353 -8.93 -1.89 12.46
C ASN A 353 -10.33 -2.48 12.14
N LEU A 354 -10.46 -3.15 11.02
CA LEU A 354 -11.73 -3.76 10.59
C LEU A 354 -11.89 -5.22 11.05
N THR A 355 -10.92 -5.72 11.81
CA THR A 355 -10.89 -7.10 12.33
C THR A 355 -11.23 -7.20 13.81
N GLY A 356 -11.72 -6.10 14.40
CA GLY A 356 -12.10 -6.00 15.81
C GLY A 356 -10.97 -5.59 16.75
N GLY A 357 -9.74 -5.46 16.25
CA GLY A 357 -8.56 -5.07 17.00
C GLY A 357 -8.24 -3.57 16.93
N THR A 358 -6.97 -3.26 17.16
CA THR A 358 -6.46 -1.88 17.17
C THR A 358 -5.09 -1.83 16.52
N ALA A 359 -4.97 -1.06 15.44
CA ALA A 359 -3.70 -0.76 14.81
C ALA A 359 -2.99 0.38 15.55
N LYS A 360 -1.72 0.21 15.87
CA LYS A 360 -0.86 1.19 16.53
C LYS A 360 0.33 1.54 15.66
N MET A 361 0.61 2.83 15.50
CA MET A 361 1.82 3.29 14.81
C MET A 361 3.05 3.12 15.69
N LEU A 362 4.00 2.35 15.19
CA LEU A 362 5.25 2.03 15.89
C LEU A 362 6.37 3.05 15.58
N PRO A 363 7.42 3.13 16.43
CA PRO A 363 8.56 4.03 16.18
C PRO A 363 9.33 3.75 14.87
N ASN A 364 9.24 2.53 14.33
CA ASN A 364 9.82 2.15 13.05
C ASN A 364 8.91 2.44 11.84
N HIS A 365 7.84 3.22 12.05
CA HIS A 365 6.82 3.60 11.06
C HIS A 365 5.99 2.43 10.48
N HIS A 366 6.01 1.28 11.12
CA HIS A 366 5.08 0.18 10.86
C HIS A 366 3.90 0.24 11.83
N ILE A 367 2.90 -0.57 11.57
CA ILE A 367 1.74 -0.69 12.45
C ILE A 367 1.62 -2.11 13.03
N THR A 368 0.87 -2.25 14.11
CA THR A 368 0.44 -3.57 14.58
C THR A 368 -0.74 -4.06 13.73
N LYS A 369 -0.75 -5.34 13.37
CA LYS A 369 -1.81 -5.98 12.56
C LYS A 369 -2.01 -7.44 12.98
N PRO A 370 -3.22 -8.01 12.91
CA PRO A 370 -3.40 -9.46 12.99
C PRO A 370 -2.89 -10.12 11.71
N VAL A 371 -2.66 -11.42 11.71
CA VAL A 371 -2.40 -12.19 10.51
C VAL A 371 -3.56 -13.15 10.29
N LEU A 372 -4.12 -13.16 9.09
CA LEU A 372 -5.24 -14.01 8.72
C LEU A 372 -4.85 -14.92 7.55
N ILE A 373 -5.28 -16.17 7.58
CA ILE A 373 -5.26 -17.05 6.42
C ILE A 373 -6.70 -17.25 5.96
N GLY A 374 -6.95 -16.87 4.70
CA GLY A 374 -8.23 -17.02 4.05
C GLY A 374 -8.20 -18.12 3.00
N GLU A 375 -9.25 -18.91 2.95
CA GLU A 375 -9.47 -19.97 1.95
C GLU A 375 -10.45 -19.46 0.89
N ILE A 376 -10.06 -19.57 -0.39
CA ILE A 376 -10.88 -19.14 -1.54
C ILE A 376 -12.19 -19.95 -1.57
N GLN A 377 -13.32 -19.25 -1.66
CA GLN A 377 -14.65 -19.80 -1.79
C GLN A 377 -15.17 -19.67 -3.24
N GLU A 378 -16.25 -20.41 -3.55
CA GLU A 378 -16.82 -20.44 -4.91
C GLU A 378 -17.32 -19.07 -5.38
N ASP A 379 -17.75 -18.20 -4.48
CA ASP A 379 -18.25 -16.86 -4.75
C ASP A 379 -17.15 -15.78 -4.89
N GLY A 380 -15.88 -16.18 -4.80
CA GLY A 380 -14.73 -15.27 -4.88
C GLY A 380 -14.41 -14.52 -3.60
N GLN A 381 -15.08 -14.89 -2.50
CA GLN A 381 -14.74 -14.44 -1.15
C GLN A 381 -13.73 -15.39 -0.49
N PHE A 382 -13.26 -15.02 0.68
CA PHE A 382 -12.40 -15.87 1.51
C PHE A 382 -13.10 -16.26 2.80
N ALA A 383 -13.02 -17.53 3.17
CA ALA A 383 -13.33 -17.97 4.53
C ALA A 383 -12.05 -17.86 5.37
N VAL A 384 -12.07 -17.10 6.46
CA VAL A 384 -10.93 -17.05 7.39
C VAL A 384 -10.83 -18.38 8.11
N VAL A 385 -9.75 -19.12 7.87
CA VAL A 385 -9.50 -20.46 8.43
C VAL A 385 -8.48 -20.46 9.58
N TRP A 386 -7.70 -19.38 9.69
CA TRP A 386 -6.71 -19.21 10.76
C TRP A 386 -6.43 -17.74 11.00
N SER A 387 -6.10 -17.37 12.24
CA SER A 387 -5.65 -16.04 12.61
C SER A 387 -4.68 -16.08 13.78
N THR A 388 -3.86 -15.05 13.93
CA THR A 388 -3.13 -14.82 15.19
C THR A 388 -4.09 -14.42 16.30
N ASP A 389 -3.73 -14.78 17.54
CA ASP A 389 -4.51 -14.41 18.74
C ASP A 389 -4.37 -12.91 19.07
N GLU A 390 -3.24 -12.31 18.73
CA GLU A 390 -2.89 -10.92 19.04
C GLU A 390 -2.38 -10.17 17.80
N GLU A 391 -2.40 -8.84 17.90
CA GLU A 391 -1.81 -7.95 16.90
C GLU A 391 -0.29 -8.12 16.85
N VAL A 392 0.27 -8.41 15.69
CA VAL A 392 1.70 -8.58 15.47
C VAL A 392 2.34 -7.23 15.17
N PRO A 393 3.38 -6.81 15.92
CA PRO A 393 4.13 -5.61 15.59
C PRO A 393 4.91 -5.78 14.27
N GLY A 394 4.79 -4.81 13.34
CA GLY A 394 5.53 -4.85 12.09
C GLY A 394 7.04 -4.65 12.31
N ASP A 395 7.84 -5.56 11.76
CA ASP A 395 9.31 -5.47 11.76
C ASP A 395 9.84 -5.45 10.33
N ALA A 396 10.58 -4.40 10.02
CA ALA A 396 11.20 -4.24 8.70
C ALA A 396 12.40 -5.19 8.49
N TRP A 397 13.01 -5.67 9.57
CA TRP A 397 14.31 -6.33 9.48
C TRP A 397 14.17 -7.83 9.76
N SER A 398 14.57 -8.63 8.78
CA SER A 398 14.50 -10.09 8.90
C SER A 398 15.57 -10.64 9.84
N ASP A 399 15.18 -11.46 10.80
CA ASP A 399 16.11 -12.21 11.66
C ASP A 399 16.79 -13.38 10.91
N PHE A 400 16.34 -13.70 9.69
CA PHE A 400 16.82 -14.85 8.91
C PHE A 400 17.91 -14.48 7.90
N LEU A 401 18.09 -13.19 7.61
CA LEU A 401 19.13 -12.68 6.72
C LEU A 401 20.27 -12.07 7.52
N GLU A 402 21.50 -12.56 7.29
CA GLU A 402 22.70 -12.00 7.89
C GLU A 402 22.88 -10.54 7.42
N GLY A 403 23.15 -9.64 8.37
CA GLY A 403 23.36 -8.21 8.09
C GLY A 403 22.10 -7.41 7.75
N SER A 404 20.90 -8.00 7.82
CA SER A 404 19.64 -7.31 7.53
C SER A 404 19.51 -6.00 8.29
N LYS A 405 19.78 -5.98 9.58
CA LYS A 405 19.68 -4.78 10.45
C LYS A 405 20.67 -3.66 10.09
N ASP A 406 21.69 -3.97 9.31
CA ASP A 406 22.69 -3.01 8.83
C ASP A 406 22.32 -2.39 7.47
N LEU A 407 21.24 -2.88 6.84
CA LEU A 407 20.74 -2.37 5.56
C LEU A 407 19.85 -1.14 5.78
N THR A 408 19.91 -0.20 4.85
CA THR A 408 18.92 0.89 4.75
C THR A 408 17.80 0.49 3.80
N ALA A 409 18.13 -0.20 2.73
CA ALA A 409 17.17 -0.81 1.81
C ALA A 409 17.88 -1.91 0.99
N ASP A 410 17.18 -3.02 0.72
CA ASP A 410 17.63 -4.01 -0.27
C ASP A 410 17.09 -3.63 -1.65
N TRP A 411 18.01 -3.47 -2.61
CA TRP A 411 17.71 -3.15 -3.99
C TRP A 411 18.21 -4.30 -4.88
N THR A 412 17.38 -5.32 -5.03
CA THR A 412 17.64 -6.37 -6.02
C THR A 412 17.12 -5.97 -7.40
N PRO A 413 17.57 -6.62 -8.51
CA PRO A 413 17.10 -6.29 -9.87
C PRO A 413 15.56 -6.18 -9.95
N PRO A 414 14.99 -5.32 -10.84
CA PRO A 414 15.64 -4.64 -11.96
C PRO A 414 16.33 -3.31 -11.63
N VAL A 415 16.18 -2.80 -10.40
CA VAL A 415 16.91 -1.61 -9.97
C VAL A 415 18.30 -2.04 -9.58
N MET A 416 19.19 -2.17 -10.55
CA MET A 416 20.54 -2.76 -10.51
C MET A 416 21.51 -2.07 -9.55
N CYS A 417 21.10 -1.82 -8.34
CA CYS A 417 21.90 -1.03 -7.43
C CYS A 417 22.30 -1.77 -6.16
N GLY A 418 21.88 -2.98 -5.90
CA GLY A 418 22.13 -3.74 -4.66
C GLY A 418 22.49 -2.89 -3.43
N ASN A 419 21.76 -2.98 -2.35
CA ASN A 419 22.00 -2.24 -1.12
C ASN A 419 22.09 -0.71 -1.32
N PHE A 420 21.07 -0.09 -1.90
CA PHE A 420 20.98 1.36 -1.97
C PHE A 420 20.84 1.94 -0.56
N ASN A 421 21.76 2.82 -0.20
CA ASN A 421 21.67 3.55 1.05
C ASN A 421 20.85 4.82 0.83
N THR A 422 19.65 4.89 1.41
CA THR A 422 18.74 6.03 1.25
C THR A 422 19.26 7.32 1.91
N VAL A 423 20.16 7.21 2.90
CA VAL A 423 20.78 8.36 3.58
C VAL A 423 21.90 8.95 2.72
N THR A 424 22.81 8.10 2.26
CA THR A 424 23.98 8.56 1.47
C THR A 424 23.66 8.70 -0.02
N LYS A 425 22.49 8.22 -0.48
CA LYS A 425 22.07 8.17 -1.88
C LYS A 425 23.05 7.40 -2.78
N THR A 426 23.73 6.42 -2.23
CA THR A 426 24.71 5.61 -2.93
C THR A 426 24.35 4.13 -2.90
N CYS A 427 24.73 3.42 -3.96
CA CYS A 427 24.70 1.97 -3.97
C CYS A 427 25.96 1.44 -3.30
N LEU A 428 25.82 0.55 -2.32
CA LEU A 428 26.97 -0.06 -1.62
C LEU A 428 27.64 -1.18 -2.44
N GLY A 429 27.37 -1.23 -3.74
CA GLY A 429 27.91 -2.17 -4.69
C GLY A 429 27.08 -3.43 -4.84
N ALA A 430 26.83 -3.82 -6.08
CA ALA A 430 26.41 -5.17 -6.39
C ALA A 430 27.55 -6.09 -5.91
N GLN A 431 27.34 -6.85 -4.86
CA GLN A 431 28.12 -8.07 -4.72
C GLN A 431 27.72 -8.93 -5.91
N ALA A 432 28.65 -9.07 -6.85
CA ALA A 432 28.49 -9.96 -7.96
C ALA A 432 28.13 -11.35 -7.40
N GLN A 433 26.93 -11.79 -7.68
CA GLN A 433 26.59 -13.22 -7.63
C GLN A 433 27.05 -13.89 -8.89
#